data_3707f701a344ecdde54953568b814c8c
#
_entry.id   3707f701a344ecdde54953568b814c8c
#
_cell.length_a   1.000
_cell.length_b   1.000
_cell.length_c   1.000
_cell.angle_alpha   90.00
_cell.angle_beta   90.00
_cell.angle_gamma   90.00
#
_symmetry.space_group_name_H-M   'P 1'
#
loop_
_entity.id
_entity.type
_entity.pdbx_description
1 polymer ?
#
loop_
_entity_poly.entity_id
_entity_poly.type
_entity_poly.pdbx_seq_one_letter_code
_entity_poly.pdbx_strand_id
1 'polypeptide(L)'
;MKHFIPLMMAAALIISCGQGEKKENLVNGDSVNQIINQKDAEINNLLGTVNDIQDGLRQITEAQGRINTLREGGQEGVAADDIREQMAFIQRTMEQNKQRMTELQKQLDNANINAKNLRQTIASLQQQLDDKSTQIAALKDELARKDAKIQQQAEEISALNSHNANLSQANEAKARTISQQDKDLNRGWYVFGTKRELKDHGILHRGDVLPQSFNRSYLTEVDIRKLHSSPLGSKSAKILTNHPASSYTLEKDADKKYTLQITDPASFWSISRYLVIQVK
;
A
#
# COMPACT_ATOMS: atom_id res chain seq x y z
N MET A 1 -11.35 -8.52 -38.15
CA MET A 1 -11.91 -8.71 -39.51
C MET A 1 -13.39 -9.03 -39.36
N LYS A 2 -14.21 -8.13 -39.91
CA LYS A 2 -15.66 -8.18 -39.77
C LYS A 2 -16.20 -9.09 -40.91
N HIS A 3 -16.88 -10.16 -40.56
CA HIS A 3 -17.74 -10.83 -41.50
C HIS A 3 -19.16 -10.94 -40.90
N PHE A 4 -19.96 -9.97 -41.24
CA PHE A 4 -21.43 -10.07 -41.14
C PHE A 4 -21.91 -10.90 -42.33
N ILE A 5 -22.57 -12.02 -42.06
CA ILE A 5 -23.31 -12.78 -43.09
C ILE A 5 -24.79 -12.53 -42.83
N PRO A 6 -25.51 -11.89 -43.74
CA PRO A 6 -26.96 -11.80 -43.67
C PRO A 6 -27.55 -13.11 -44.18
N LEU A 7 -28.26 -13.84 -43.31
CA LEU A 7 -28.99 -15.04 -43.65
C LEU A 7 -30.34 -14.61 -44.30
N MET A 8 -30.38 -14.56 -45.64
CA MET A 8 -31.61 -14.47 -46.39
C MET A 8 -32.25 -15.86 -46.51
N MET A 9 -33.41 -16.06 -45.86
CA MET A 9 -34.22 -17.27 -45.99
C MET A 9 -35.19 -17.08 -47.14
N ALA A 10 -34.92 -17.75 -48.25
CA ALA A 10 -35.89 -17.88 -49.36
C ALA A 10 -36.79 -19.09 -49.10
N ALA A 11 -38.05 -18.83 -48.83
CA ALA A 11 -39.07 -19.89 -48.76
C ALA A 11 -39.53 -20.26 -50.21
N ALA A 12 -39.13 -21.42 -50.68
CA ALA A 12 -39.62 -21.98 -51.93
C ALA A 12 -40.86 -22.83 -51.63
N LEU A 13 -42.02 -22.32 -52.08
CA LEU A 13 -43.28 -23.09 -52.14
C LEU A 13 -43.26 -23.93 -53.40
N ILE A 14 -43.22 -25.24 -53.29
CA ILE A 14 -43.46 -26.18 -54.37
C ILE A 14 -44.93 -26.56 -54.36
N ILE A 15 -45.68 -26.06 -55.29
CA ILE A 15 -47.08 -26.52 -55.60
C ILE A 15 -46.96 -27.65 -56.60
N SER A 16 -47.24 -28.86 -56.19
CA SER A 16 -47.40 -30.02 -57.08
C SER A 16 -48.90 -30.33 -57.21
N CYS A 17 -49.46 -30.06 -58.40
CA CYS A 17 -50.77 -30.55 -58.81
C CYS A 17 -50.65 -31.99 -59.35
N GLY A 18 -51.28 -32.92 -58.73
CA GLY A 18 -51.50 -34.29 -59.24
C GLY A 18 -52.95 -34.73 -58.98
N GLN A 19 -53.72 -34.82 -60.06
CA GLN A 19 -55.09 -35.28 -60.09
C GLN A 19 -55.26 -36.75 -59.73
N GLY A 20 -56.09 -37.04 -58.75
CA GLY A 20 -56.51 -38.41 -58.42
C GLY A 20 -57.66 -38.34 -57.41
N GLU A 21 -58.90 -38.57 -57.96
CA GLU A 21 -60.12 -38.70 -57.14
C GLU A 21 -60.00 -39.71 -56.04
N LYS A 22 -60.29 -39.26 -54.81
CA LYS A 22 -61.07 -40.03 -53.80
C LYS A 22 -61.33 -39.19 -52.55
N LYS A 23 -62.57 -39.00 -52.24
CA LYS A 23 -63.24 -38.62 -51.01
C LYS A 23 -62.67 -37.38 -50.31
N GLU A 24 -63.37 -36.27 -50.58
CA GLU A 24 -63.37 -35.09 -49.72
C GLU A 24 -63.69 -35.44 -48.26
N ASN A 25 -62.67 -35.58 -47.45
CA ASN A 25 -62.80 -35.07 -46.13
C ASN A 25 -62.60 -33.56 -46.26
N LEU A 26 -63.67 -32.80 -46.24
CA LEU A 26 -63.68 -31.36 -46.06
C LEU A 26 -63.02 -31.07 -44.74
N VAL A 27 -61.67 -31.02 -44.73
CA VAL A 27 -60.93 -30.34 -43.69
C VAL A 27 -61.32 -28.89 -43.78
N ASN A 28 -62.16 -28.44 -42.84
CA ASN A 28 -62.73 -27.12 -42.81
C ASN A 28 -61.58 -26.12 -42.96
N GLY A 29 -61.53 -25.27 -44.03
CA GLY A 29 -60.43 -24.37 -44.32
C GLY A 29 -60.08 -23.43 -43.13
N ASP A 30 -61.09 -23.16 -42.29
CA ASP A 30 -60.90 -22.41 -41.04
C ASP A 30 -60.05 -23.15 -40.01
N SER A 31 -60.14 -24.48 -39.90
CA SER A 31 -59.36 -25.26 -38.96
C SER A 31 -57.88 -25.38 -39.41
N VAL A 32 -57.63 -25.44 -40.72
CA VAL A 32 -56.27 -25.43 -41.28
C VAL A 32 -55.62 -24.07 -41.08
N ASN A 33 -56.32 -22.97 -41.33
CA ASN A 33 -55.82 -21.61 -41.07
C ASN A 33 -55.54 -21.38 -39.56
N GLN A 34 -56.37 -21.90 -38.66
CA GLN A 34 -56.11 -21.81 -37.24
C GLN A 34 -54.84 -22.59 -36.84
N ILE A 35 -54.61 -23.76 -37.38
CA ILE A 35 -53.39 -24.56 -37.11
C ILE A 35 -52.16 -23.84 -37.67
N ILE A 36 -52.23 -23.24 -38.87
CA ILE A 36 -51.15 -22.47 -39.46
C ILE A 36 -50.79 -21.25 -38.58
N ASN A 37 -51.81 -20.46 -38.20
CA ASN A 37 -51.61 -19.29 -37.34
C ASN A 37 -51.04 -19.67 -35.97
N GLN A 38 -51.45 -20.78 -35.39
CA GLN A 38 -50.90 -21.31 -34.13
C GLN A 38 -49.44 -21.72 -34.31
N LYS A 39 -49.09 -22.40 -35.41
CA LYS A 39 -47.70 -22.81 -35.68
C LYS A 39 -46.79 -21.60 -35.98
N ASP A 40 -47.29 -20.61 -36.71
CA ASP A 40 -46.55 -19.36 -36.91
C ASP A 40 -46.30 -18.61 -35.59
N ALA A 41 -47.30 -18.58 -34.70
CA ALA A 41 -47.11 -17.98 -33.37
C ALA A 41 -46.08 -18.73 -32.54
N GLU A 42 -46.11 -20.09 -32.54
CA GLU A 42 -45.11 -20.92 -31.89
C GLU A 42 -43.69 -20.66 -32.43
N ILE A 43 -43.53 -20.62 -33.76
CA ILE A 43 -42.24 -20.32 -34.41
C ILE A 43 -41.74 -18.92 -34.04
N ASN A 44 -42.59 -17.92 -34.09
CA ASN A 44 -42.23 -16.53 -33.73
C ASN A 44 -41.82 -16.43 -32.26
N ASN A 45 -42.46 -17.14 -31.34
CA ASN A 45 -42.07 -17.17 -29.94
C ASN A 45 -40.68 -17.82 -29.75
N LEU A 46 -40.42 -18.96 -30.41
CA LEU A 46 -39.12 -19.66 -30.40
C LEU A 46 -38.00 -18.72 -30.93
N LEU A 47 -38.25 -18.03 -32.05
CA LEU A 47 -37.31 -17.06 -32.64
C LEU A 47 -37.08 -15.87 -31.72
N GLY A 48 -38.12 -15.36 -31.05
CA GLY A 48 -38.02 -14.31 -30.04
C GLY A 48 -37.08 -14.72 -28.89
N THR A 49 -37.27 -15.93 -28.36
CA THR A 49 -36.39 -16.46 -27.29
C THR A 49 -34.93 -16.64 -27.75
N VAL A 50 -34.71 -17.08 -29.00
CA VAL A 50 -33.38 -17.15 -29.61
C VAL A 50 -32.70 -15.79 -29.61
N ASN A 51 -33.43 -14.76 -30.08
CA ASN A 51 -32.93 -13.37 -30.15
C ASN A 51 -32.57 -12.84 -28.73
N ASP A 52 -33.43 -13.11 -27.74
CA ASP A 52 -33.18 -12.71 -26.35
C ASP A 52 -31.91 -13.34 -25.79
N ILE A 53 -31.63 -14.62 -26.12
CA ILE A 53 -30.41 -15.31 -25.70
C ILE A 53 -29.19 -14.70 -26.41
N GLN A 54 -29.29 -14.39 -27.71
CA GLN A 54 -28.22 -13.73 -28.46
C GLN A 54 -27.90 -12.34 -27.89
N ASP A 55 -28.92 -11.57 -27.56
CA ASP A 55 -28.74 -10.26 -26.91
C ASP A 55 -28.06 -10.38 -25.54
N GLY A 56 -28.44 -11.35 -24.74
CA GLY A 56 -27.76 -11.63 -23.48
C GLY A 56 -26.28 -12.01 -23.67
N LEU A 57 -25.96 -12.83 -24.67
CA LEU A 57 -24.57 -13.17 -25.01
C LEU A 57 -23.76 -11.93 -25.47
N ARG A 58 -24.39 -11.03 -26.25
CA ARG A 58 -23.78 -9.76 -26.65
C ARG A 58 -23.49 -8.89 -25.41
N GLN A 59 -24.45 -8.72 -24.52
CA GLN A 59 -24.28 -7.97 -23.27
C GLN A 59 -23.16 -8.54 -22.40
N ILE A 60 -23.04 -9.85 -22.29
CA ILE A 60 -21.95 -10.54 -21.60
C ILE A 60 -20.60 -10.18 -22.25
N THR A 61 -20.53 -10.21 -23.58
CA THR A 61 -19.30 -9.90 -24.31
C THR A 61 -18.88 -8.44 -24.13
N GLU A 62 -19.83 -7.49 -24.13
CA GLU A 62 -19.59 -6.08 -23.86
C GLU A 62 -19.09 -5.85 -22.42
N ALA A 63 -19.71 -6.51 -21.44
CA ALA A 63 -19.27 -6.44 -20.04
C ALA A 63 -17.89 -7.04 -19.84
N GLN A 64 -17.54 -8.15 -20.51
CA GLN A 64 -16.17 -8.70 -20.53
C GLN A 64 -15.17 -7.72 -21.15
N GLY A 65 -15.55 -7.02 -22.24
CA GLY A 65 -14.74 -5.97 -22.84
C GLY A 65 -14.42 -4.84 -21.85
N ARG A 66 -15.44 -4.39 -21.09
CA ARG A 66 -15.24 -3.39 -20.01
C ARG A 66 -14.29 -3.88 -18.93
N ILE A 67 -14.42 -5.11 -18.47
CA ILE A 67 -13.51 -5.70 -17.49
C ILE A 67 -12.06 -5.68 -18.02
N ASN A 68 -11.83 -6.06 -19.26
CA ASN A 68 -10.49 -6.06 -19.86
C ASN A 68 -9.90 -4.65 -19.91
N THR A 69 -10.69 -3.65 -20.32
CA THR A 69 -10.26 -2.25 -20.34
C THR A 69 -9.91 -1.73 -18.93
N LEU A 70 -10.71 -2.06 -17.92
CA LEU A 70 -10.43 -1.70 -16.52
C LEU A 70 -9.16 -2.34 -15.99
N ARG A 71 -8.86 -3.58 -16.41
CA ARG A 71 -7.62 -4.29 -16.04
C ARG A 71 -6.38 -3.66 -16.64
N GLU A 72 -6.46 -3.10 -17.84
CA GLU A 72 -5.36 -2.46 -18.56
C GLU A 72 -5.13 -1.01 -18.11
N GLY A 73 -6.15 -0.34 -17.56
CA GLY A 73 -6.13 1.08 -17.23
C GLY A 73 -5.42 1.50 -15.93
N GLY A 74 -4.90 0.57 -15.14
CA GLY A 74 -3.91 0.82 -14.06
C GLY A 74 -4.37 1.57 -12.80
N GLN A 75 -5.65 1.91 -12.62
CA GLN A 75 -6.18 2.49 -11.38
C GLN A 75 -6.78 1.41 -10.47
N GLU A 76 -5.94 0.83 -9.59
CA GLU A 76 -6.25 -0.42 -8.87
C GLU A 76 -7.47 -0.35 -7.91
N GLY A 77 -7.80 0.79 -7.32
CA GLY A 77 -8.86 0.86 -6.29
C GLY A 77 -10.27 0.98 -6.86
N VAL A 78 -10.50 1.91 -7.79
CA VAL A 78 -11.83 2.15 -8.41
C VAL A 78 -12.19 1.03 -9.39
N ALA A 79 -11.19 0.52 -10.11
CA ALA A 79 -11.36 -0.56 -11.06
C ALA A 79 -11.84 -1.89 -10.43
N ALA A 80 -11.49 -2.18 -9.18
CA ALA A 80 -11.87 -3.45 -8.53
C ALA A 80 -13.37 -3.57 -8.27
N ASP A 81 -14.02 -2.50 -7.82
CA ASP A 81 -15.47 -2.50 -7.55
C ASP A 81 -16.26 -2.51 -8.85
N ASP A 82 -15.84 -1.75 -9.85
CA ASP A 82 -16.43 -1.77 -11.19
C ASP A 82 -16.32 -3.16 -11.84
N ILE A 83 -15.19 -3.84 -11.69
CA ILE A 83 -15.01 -5.22 -12.16
C ILE A 83 -15.96 -6.17 -11.44
N ARG A 84 -16.13 -6.06 -10.12
CA ARG A 84 -17.08 -6.87 -9.36
C ARG A 84 -18.52 -6.64 -9.81
N GLU A 85 -18.90 -5.39 -10.09
CA GLU A 85 -20.21 -5.05 -10.60
C GLU A 85 -20.45 -5.67 -11.97
N GLN A 86 -19.49 -5.53 -12.91
CA GLN A 86 -19.59 -6.16 -14.23
C GLN A 86 -19.65 -7.69 -14.13
N MET A 87 -18.90 -8.31 -13.23
CA MET A 87 -18.95 -9.75 -12.98
C MET A 87 -20.32 -10.19 -12.46
N ALA A 88 -20.92 -9.46 -11.52
CA ALA A 88 -22.25 -9.75 -11.00
C ALA A 88 -23.32 -9.59 -12.09
N PHE A 89 -23.20 -8.58 -12.97
CA PHE A 89 -24.06 -8.40 -14.14
C PHE A 89 -23.96 -9.59 -15.08
N ILE A 90 -22.75 -10.02 -15.44
CA ILE A 90 -22.50 -11.15 -16.32
C ILE A 90 -23.12 -12.43 -15.73
N GLN A 91 -22.93 -12.71 -14.43
CA GLN A 91 -23.49 -13.88 -13.78
C GLN A 91 -25.02 -13.92 -13.87
N ARG A 92 -25.69 -12.80 -13.61
CA ARG A 92 -27.16 -12.69 -13.72
C ARG A 92 -27.63 -12.94 -15.15
N THR A 93 -27.00 -12.31 -16.14
CA THR A 93 -27.36 -12.46 -17.55
C THR A 93 -27.13 -13.88 -18.04
N MET A 94 -26.06 -14.53 -17.59
CA MET A 94 -25.81 -15.95 -17.90
C MET A 94 -26.86 -16.87 -17.31
N GLU A 95 -27.26 -16.68 -16.07
CA GLU A 95 -28.31 -17.48 -15.45
C GLU A 95 -29.64 -17.29 -16.20
N GLN A 96 -30.01 -16.08 -16.54
CA GLN A 96 -31.18 -15.80 -17.35
C GLN A 96 -31.12 -16.48 -18.73
N ASN A 97 -29.99 -16.42 -19.41
CA ASN A 97 -29.82 -17.10 -20.69
C ASN A 97 -29.90 -18.61 -20.59
N LYS A 98 -29.34 -19.19 -19.52
CA LYS A 98 -29.45 -20.63 -19.24
C LYS A 98 -30.90 -21.06 -19.03
N GLN A 99 -31.69 -20.30 -18.28
CA GLN A 99 -33.11 -20.53 -18.07
C GLN A 99 -33.89 -20.43 -19.39
N ARG A 100 -33.64 -19.39 -20.19
CA ARG A 100 -34.24 -19.22 -21.51
C ARG A 100 -33.87 -20.39 -22.45
N MET A 101 -32.63 -20.86 -22.40
CA MET A 101 -32.17 -21.98 -23.21
C MET A 101 -32.91 -23.28 -22.83
N THR A 102 -33.09 -23.53 -21.54
CA THR A 102 -33.85 -24.70 -21.06
C THR A 102 -35.29 -24.63 -21.49
N GLU A 103 -35.94 -23.48 -21.41
CA GLU A 103 -37.31 -23.28 -21.84
C GLU A 103 -37.45 -23.41 -23.37
N LEU A 104 -36.50 -22.84 -24.14
CA LEU A 104 -36.47 -22.97 -25.58
C LEU A 104 -36.33 -24.41 -26.06
N GLN A 105 -35.46 -25.20 -25.39
CA GLN A 105 -35.30 -26.62 -25.67
C GLN A 105 -36.62 -27.40 -25.41
N LYS A 106 -37.29 -27.14 -24.31
CA LYS A 106 -38.58 -27.74 -23.94
C LYS A 106 -39.68 -27.36 -24.93
N GLN A 107 -39.75 -26.10 -25.31
CA GLN A 107 -40.74 -25.65 -26.29
C GLN A 107 -40.50 -26.30 -27.65
N LEU A 108 -39.25 -26.43 -28.11
CA LEU A 108 -38.90 -27.07 -29.35
C LEU A 108 -39.23 -28.57 -29.35
N ASP A 109 -39.03 -29.25 -28.25
CA ASP A 109 -39.37 -30.69 -28.12
C ASP A 109 -40.87 -30.90 -28.14
N ASN A 110 -41.67 -29.97 -27.60
CA ASN A 110 -43.14 -30.06 -27.57
C ASN A 110 -43.77 -29.64 -28.89
N ALA A 111 -43.12 -28.77 -29.67
CA ALA A 111 -43.71 -28.18 -30.89
C ALA A 111 -43.87 -29.15 -32.07
N ASN A 112 -43.29 -30.36 -31.99
CA ASN A 112 -43.30 -31.40 -33.03
C ASN A 112 -43.00 -30.84 -34.45
N ILE A 113 -42.07 -29.84 -34.52
CA ILE A 113 -41.64 -29.15 -35.74
C ILE A 113 -40.32 -29.74 -36.23
N ASN A 114 -40.21 -30.03 -37.52
CA ASN A 114 -38.95 -30.45 -38.12
C ASN A 114 -38.00 -29.25 -38.28
N ALA A 115 -37.52 -28.71 -37.19
CA ALA A 115 -36.72 -27.49 -37.13
C ALA A 115 -35.19 -27.80 -36.97
N LYS A 116 -34.64 -28.55 -37.91
CA LYS A 116 -33.23 -28.95 -37.90
C LYS A 116 -32.28 -27.74 -37.67
N ASN A 117 -32.51 -26.64 -38.38
CA ASN A 117 -31.69 -25.43 -38.26
C ASN A 117 -31.82 -24.78 -36.89
N LEU A 118 -33.04 -24.77 -36.30
CA LEU A 118 -33.24 -24.21 -34.95
C LEU A 118 -32.55 -25.07 -33.90
N ARG A 119 -32.55 -26.41 -34.00
CA ARG A 119 -31.80 -27.32 -33.13
C ARG A 119 -30.27 -27.07 -33.22
N GLN A 120 -29.76 -26.83 -34.42
CA GLN A 120 -28.34 -26.47 -34.61
C GLN A 120 -28.01 -25.13 -33.96
N THR A 121 -28.86 -24.10 -34.12
CA THR A 121 -28.70 -22.78 -33.50
C THR A 121 -28.70 -22.93 -31.96
N ILE A 122 -29.64 -23.68 -31.40
CA ILE A 122 -29.69 -23.95 -29.96
C ILE A 122 -28.42 -24.65 -29.45
N ALA A 123 -27.93 -25.67 -30.16
CA ALA A 123 -26.68 -26.32 -29.81
C ALA A 123 -25.47 -25.38 -29.83
N SER A 124 -25.41 -24.50 -30.87
CA SER A 124 -24.35 -23.48 -30.93
C SER A 124 -24.44 -22.44 -29.81
N LEU A 125 -25.66 -21.99 -29.46
CA LEU A 125 -25.86 -21.08 -28.33
C LEU A 125 -25.51 -21.72 -26.98
N GLN A 126 -25.83 -23.01 -26.81
CA GLN A 126 -25.43 -23.77 -25.63
C GLN A 126 -23.90 -23.79 -25.50
N GLN A 127 -23.20 -24.13 -26.58
CA GLN A 127 -21.73 -24.14 -26.57
C GLN A 127 -21.16 -22.76 -26.22
N GLN A 128 -21.71 -21.68 -26.79
CA GLN A 128 -21.27 -20.32 -26.48
C GLN A 128 -21.50 -19.96 -25.01
N LEU A 129 -22.62 -20.37 -24.42
CA LEU A 129 -22.88 -20.18 -22.98
C LEU A 129 -21.88 -20.96 -22.11
N ASP A 130 -21.55 -22.18 -22.45
CA ASP A 130 -20.59 -23.00 -21.74
C ASP A 130 -19.18 -22.42 -21.82
N ASP A 131 -18.76 -21.95 -23.00
CA ASP A 131 -17.49 -21.27 -23.21
C ASP A 131 -17.41 -19.98 -22.39
N LYS A 132 -18.47 -19.17 -22.38
CA LYS A 132 -18.57 -17.95 -21.57
C LYS A 132 -18.54 -18.26 -20.06
N SER A 133 -19.22 -19.32 -19.64
CA SER A 133 -19.20 -19.79 -18.25
C SER A 133 -17.77 -20.10 -17.78
N THR A 134 -17.03 -20.83 -18.61
CA THR A 134 -15.63 -21.17 -18.33
C THR A 134 -14.73 -19.94 -18.23
N GLN A 135 -14.88 -18.98 -19.15
CA GLN A 135 -14.12 -17.73 -19.13
C GLN A 135 -14.42 -16.91 -17.87
N ILE A 136 -15.66 -16.86 -17.44
CA ILE A 136 -16.08 -16.12 -16.24
C ILE A 136 -15.56 -16.78 -14.97
N ALA A 137 -15.59 -18.13 -14.90
CA ALA A 137 -15.00 -18.85 -13.78
C ALA A 137 -13.50 -18.52 -13.64
N ALA A 138 -12.75 -18.50 -14.75
CA ALA A 138 -11.34 -18.14 -14.74
C ALA A 138 -11.10 -16.70 -14.28
N LEU A 139 -11.91 -15.73 -14.75
CA LEU A 139 -11.82 -14.33 -14.32
C LEU A 139 -12.13 -14.15 -12.83
N LYS A 140 -13.11 -14.91 -12.30
CA LYS A 140 -13.45 -14.91 -10.88
C LYS A 140 -12.30 -15.40 -10.02
N ASP A 141 -11.67 -16.49 -10.43
CA ASP A 141 -10.52 -17.07 -9.72
C ASP A 141 -9.32 -16.10 -9.75
N GLU A 142 -9.08 -15.44 -10.89
CA GLU A 142 -8.01 -14.44 -10.99
C GLU A 142 -8.28 -13.24 -10.06
N LEU A 143 -9.51 -12.75 -10.01
CA LEU A 143 -9.90 -11.66 -9.11
C LEU A 143 -9.68 -12.03 -7.65
N ALA A 144 -10.12 -13.23 -7.25
CA ALA A 144 -9.94 -13.73 -5.89
C ALA A 144 -8.46 -13.83 -5.48
N ARG A 145 -7.59 -14.26 -6.41
CA ARG A 145 -6.12 -14.29 -6.17
C ARG A 145 -5.53 -12.89 -6.02
N LYS A 146 -5.99 -11.93 -6.82
CA LYS A 146 -5.54 -10.53 -6.72
C LYS A 146 -5.99 -9.91 -5.39
N ASP A 147 -7.24 -10.11 -4.99
CA ASP A 147 -7.76 -9.63 -3.71
C ASP A 147 -6.95 -10.19 -2.52
N ALA A 148 -6.65 -11.48 -2.52
CA ALA A 148 -5.81 -12.11 -1.51
C ALA A 148 -4.39 -11.51 -1.45
N LYS A 149 -3.79 -11.22 -2.62
CA LYS A 149 -2.47 -10.58 -2.69
C LYS A 149 -2.49 -9.14 -2.17
N ILE A 150 -3.53 -8.36 -2.51
CA ILE A 150 -3.70 -6.98 -2.00
C ILE A 150 -3.82 -7.00 -0.47
N GLN A 151 -4.60 -7.93 0.09
CA GLN A 151 -4.72 -8.08 1.53
C GLN A 151 -3.38 -8.39 2.19
N GLN A 152 -2.62 -9.34 1.65
CA GLN A 152 -1.29 -9.67 2.15
C GLN A 152 -0.34 -8.46 2.10
N GLN A 153 -0.34 -7.72 1.01
CA GLN A 153 0.49 -6.52 0.87
C GLN A 153 0.09 -5.41 1.86
N ALA A 154 -1.21 -5.25 2.12
CA ALA A 154 -1.69 -4.29 3.12
C ALA A 154 -1.21 -4.64 4.54
N GLU A 155 -1.23 -5.92 4.91
CA GLU A 155 -0.70 -6.42 6.18
C GLU A 155 0.82 -6.20 6.29
N GLU A 156 1.58 -6.49 5.23
CA GLU A 156 3.02 -6.27 5.18
C GLU A 156 3.37 -4.78 5.30
N ILE A 157 2.67 -3.88 4.60
CA ILE A 157 2.84 -2.44 4.70
C ILE A 157 2.57 -1.97 6.14
N SER A 158 1.52 -2.47 6.79
CA SER A 158 1.21 -2.15 8.18
C SER A 158 2.31 -2.59 9.14
N ALA A 159 2.84 -3.80 8.97
CA ALA A 159 3.96 -4.33 9.75
C ALA A 159 5.24 -3.51 9.54
N LEU A 160 5.57 -3.16 8.29
CA LEU A 160 6.72 -2.32 7.96
C LEU A 160 6.61 -0.92 8.56
N ASN A 161 5.44 -0.29 8.52
CA ASN A 161 5.20 1.01 9.13
C ASN A 161 5.41 0.97 10.65
N SER A 162 4.92 -0.07 11.31
CA SER A 162 5.11 -0.28 12.75
C SER A 162 6.59 -0.50 13.09
N HIS A 163 7.30 -1.28 12.27
CA HIS A 163 8.74 -1.50 12.44
C HIS A 163 9.55 -0.20 12.26
N ASN A 164 9.24 0.60 11.25
CA ASN A 164 9.87 1.90 11.02
C ASN A 164 9.65 2.88 12.18
N ALA A 165 8.43 2.92 12.74
CA ALA A 165 8.15 3.74 13.92
C ALA A 165 9.00 3.31 15.14
N ASN A 166 9.11 2.01 15.40
CA ASN A 166 9.93 1.47 16.47
C ASN A 166 11.43 1.76 16.26
N LEU A 167 11.94 1.63 15.04
CA LEU A 167 13.32 1.97 14.70
C LEU A 167 13.60 3.45 14.91
N SER A 168 12.68 4.33 14.52
CA SER A 168 12.81 5.78 14.73
C SER A 168 12.91 6.11 16.20
N GLN A 169 12.03 5.56 17.05
CA GLN A 169 12.08 5.76 18.50
C GLN A 169 13.38 5.23 19.11
N ALA A 170 13.83 4.05 18.70
CA ALA A 170 15.08 3.47 19.17
C ALA A 170 16.29 4.32 18.78
N ASN A 171 16.32 4.87 17.57
CA ASN A 171 17.38 5.76 17.10
C ASN A 171 17.39 7.08 17.88
N GLU A 172 16.22 7.68 18.14
CA GLU A 172 16.14 8.88 18.97
C GLU A 172 16.63 8.63 20.41
N ALA A 173 16.23 7.50 21.00
CA ALA A 173 16.69 7.13 22.33
C ALA A 173 18.22 6.95 22.38
N LYS A 174 18.80 6.27 21.40
CA LYS A 174 20.24 6.12 21.24
C LYS A 174 20.94 7.47 21.05
N ALA A 175 20.41 8.36 20.21
CA ALA A 175 20.97 9.69 19.99
C ALA A 175 21.00 10.53 21.29
N ARG A 176 19.93 10.47 22.10
CA ARG A 176 19.87 11.14 23.41
C ARG A 176 20.91 10.57 24.37
N THR A 177 21.04 9.24 24.41
CA THR A 177 22.04 8.57 25.25
C THR A 177 23.46 8.96 24.85
N ILE A 178 23.78 8.92 23.55
CA ILE A 178 25.08 9.33 23.02
C ILE A 178 25.37 10.80 23.36
N SER A 179 24.40 11.70 23.17
CA SER A 179 24.55 13.13 23.51
C SER A 179 24.81 13.33 25.00
N GLN A 180 24.12 12.59 25.86
CA GLN A 180 24.33 12.67 27.30
C GLN A 180 25.70 12.12 27.69
N GLN A 181 26.11 10.98 27.17
CA GLN A 181 27.42 10.39 27.39
C GLN A 181 28.54 11.32 26.89
N ASP A 182 28.39 11.95 25.73
CA ASP A 182 29.36 12.92 25.20
C ASP A 182 29.54 14.12 26.16
N LYS A 183 28.44 14.66 26.68
CA LYS A 183 28.48 15.73 27.70
C LYS A 183 29.18 15.27 28.96
N ASP A 184 28.86 14.09 29.49
CA ASP A 184 29.42 13.57 30.71
C ASP A 184 30.93 13.27 30.57
N LEU A 185 31.33 12.71 29.43
CA LEU A 185 32.73 12.45 29.10
C LEU A 185 33.56 13.73 28.95
N ASN A 186 32.96 14.80 28.46
CA ASN A 186 33.65 16.06 28.21
C ASN A 186 33.38 17.12 29.30
N ARG A 187 32.79 16.76 30.39
CA ARG A 187 32.53 17.62 31.52
C ARG A 187 33.78 17.81 32.37
N GLY A 188 34.09 19.07 32.66
CA GLY A 188 35.11 19.46 33.61
C GLY A 188 34.61 20.59 34.52
N TRP A 189 35.32 20.90 35.53
CA TRP A 189 34.98 21.97 36.47
C TRP A 189 36.21 22.82 36.74
N TYR A 190 36.05 24.14 36.79
CA TYR A 190 37.12 25.04 37.16
C TYR A 190 36.68 26.06 38.19
N VAL A 191 37.63 26.53 38.93
CA VAL A 191 37.50 27.66 39.86
C VAL A 191 38.82 28.37 39.98
N PHE A 192 38.74 29.68 40.05
CA PHE A 192 39.88 30.48 40.53
C PHE A 192 39.42 31.46 41.61
N GLY A 193 40.28 31.67 42.61
CA GLY A 193 40.00 32.54 43.75
C GLY A 193 41.18 32.72 44.63
N THR A 194 41.10 33.67 45.55
CA THR A 194 42.09 33.88 46.61
C THR A 194 42.20 32.68 47.54
N LYS A 195 43.31 32.52 48.24
CA LYS A 195 43.47 31.47 49.22
C LYS A 195 42.36 31.44 50.28
N ARG A 196 41.83 32.63 50.63
CA ARG A 196 40.75 32.79 51.61
C ARG A 196 39.46 32.25 51.05
N GLU A 197 39.06 32.74 49.87
CA GLU A 197 37.86 32.28 49.18
C GLU A 197 37.83 30.76 48.96
N LEU A 198 38.94 30.20 48.47
CA LEU A 198 39.05 28.74 48.29
C LEU A 198 38.90 27.95 49.60
N LYS A 199 39.35 28.52 50.73
CA LYS A 199 39.15 27.92 52.07
C LYS A 199 37.73 28.08 52.54
N ASP A 200 37.15 29.28 52.42
CA ASP A 200 35.77 29.57 52.86
C ASP A 200 34.74 28.68 52.15
N HIS A 201 35.01 28.32 50.90
CA HIS A 201 34.19 27.39 50.12
C HIS A 201 34.60 25.92 50.20
N GLY A 202 35.57 25.59 51.06
CA GLY A 202 35.99 24.20 51.31
C GLY A 202 36.78 23.57 50.16
N ILE A 203 37.20 24.37 49.16
CA ILE A 203 38.03 23.89 48.02
C ILE A 203 39.47 23.60 48.45
N LEU A 204 39.95 24.36 49.46
CA LEU A 204 41.29 24.20 50.04
C LEU A 204 41.15 23.98 51.53
N HIS A 205 41.64 22.86 52.06
CA HIS A 205 41.62 22.56 53.52
C HIS A 205 42.98 22.03 53.97
N ARG A 206 43.62 22.71 54.92
CA ARG A 206 44.95 22.34 55.52
C ARG A 206 46.05 21.97 54.51
N GLY A 207 45.97 22.46 53.29
CA GLY A 207 46.89 22.16 52.18
C GLY A 207 46.33 21.15 51.16
N ASP A 208 45.27 20.46 51.49
CA ASP A 208 44.60 19.53 50.57
C ASP A 208 43.68 20.32 49.62
N VAL A 209 43.75 20.00 48.34
CA VAL A 209 42.93 20.60 47.26
C VAL A 209 41.81 19.63 46.95
N LEU A 210 40.55 20.14 46.93
CA LEU A 210 39.35 19.34 46.71
C LEU A 210 39.19 18.15 47.67
N PRO A 211 39.12 18.39 48.99
CA PRO A 211 38.85 17.33 49.95
C PRO A 211 37.50 16.68 49.68
N GLN A 212 37.24 15.49 50.23
CA GLN A 212 36.00 14.73 49.91
C GLN A 212 34.69 15.50 50.14
N SER A 213 34.68 16.52 50.99
CA SER A 213 33.49 17.32 51.33
C SER A 213 33.50 18.74 50.75
N PHE A 214 34.19 18.97 49.62
CA PHE A 214 34.23 20.29 49.03
C PHE A 214 32.85 20.73 48.40
N ASN A 215 32.61 22.03 48.39
CA ASN A 215 31.38 22.60 47.82
C ASN A 215 31.50 22.63 46.28
N ARG A 216 30.87 21.66 45.63
CA ARG A 216 30.86 21.57 44.14
C ARG A 216 30.12 22.72 43.49
N SER A 217 29.14 23.34 44.14
CA SER A 217 28.36 24.43 43.54
C SER A 217 29.18 25.71 43.33
N TYR A 218 30.32 25.81 43.92
CA TYR A 218 31.26 26.94 43.75
C TYR A 218 32.16 26.78 42.50
N LEU A 219 32.19 25.58 41.89
CA LEU A 219 32.95 25.34 40.68
C LEU A 219 32.05 25.62 39.47
N THR A 220 32.65 26.21 38.45
CA THR A 220 32.00 26.41 37.15
C THR A 220 32.16 25.16 36.28
N GLU A 221 31.06 24.59 35.85
CA GLU A 221 31.07 23.47 34.90
C GLU A 221 31.45 23.97 33.52
N VAL A 222 32.23 23.19 32.76
CA VAL A 222 32.72 23.52 31.45
C VAL A 222 32.84 22.27 30.56
N ASP A 223 32.66 22.43 29.28
CA ASP A 223 33.08 21.45 28.28
C ASP A 223 34.60 21.60 28.11
N ILE A 224 35.34 20.56 28.48
CA ILE A 224 36.82 20.53 28.45
C ILE A 224 37.39 20.81 27.07
N ARG A 225 36.64 20.59 25.99
CA ARG A 225 37.02 20.84 24.61
C ARG A 225 36.91 22.34 24.25
N LYS A 226 36.16 23.13 25.03
CA LYS A 226 35.87 24.54 24.75
C LYS A 226 36.68 25.50 25.62
N LEU A 227 37.23 25.05 26.71
CA LEU A 227 38.04 25.91 27.59
C LEU A 227 39.51 25.93 27.12
N HIS A 228 39.81 26.85 26.25
CA HIS A 228 41.18 27.05 25.73
C HIS A 228 41.91 28.20 26.45
N SER A 229 41.20 29.16 26.98
CA SER A 229 41.76 30.33 27.62
C SER A 229 40.87 30.80 28.76
N SER A 230 41.49 31.25 29.86
CA SER A 230 40.79 31.83 31.01
C SER A 230 41.60 33.03 31.57
N PRO A 231 41.12 34.27 31.43
CA PRO A 231 41.72 35.42 32.08
C PRO A 231 41.51 35.38 33.60
N LEU A 232 42.57 35.44 34.38
CA LEU A 232 42.51 35.29 35.84
C LEU A 232 42.42 36.63 36.61
N GLY A 233 42.59 37.76 35.88
CA GLY A 233 42.47 39.09 36.44
C GLY A 233 43.47 39.46 37.55
N SER A 234 44.45 38.59 37.84
CA SER A 234 45.38 38.70 38.97
C SER A 234 46.83 38.71 38.52
N LYS A 235 47.68 39.42 39.26
CA LYS A 235 49.15 39.47 39.07
C LYS A 235 49.88 38.24 39.62
N SER A 236 49.18 37.31 40.26
CA SER A 236 49.70 36.05 40.79
C SER A 236 48.74 34.96 40.50
N ALA A 237 49.21 33.85 39.93
CA ALA A 237 48.40 32.65 39.68
C ALA A 237 49.24 31.39 39.96
N LYS A 238 48.60 30.42 40.61
CA LYS A 238 49.17 29.10 40.86
C LYS A 238 48.11 28.04 40.65
N ILE A 239 48.32 27.12 39.72
CA ILE A 239 47.46 25.97 39.54
C ILE A 239 47.74 25.01 40.69
N LEU A 240 46.64 24.60 41.38
CA LEU A 240 46.72 23.73 42.56
C LEU A 240 46.43 22.28 42.26
N THR A 241 45.65 22.01 41.18
CA THR A 241 45.34 20.66 40.70
C THR A 241 46.44 20.16 39.76
N ASN A 242 46.50 18.84 39.57
CA ASN A 242 47.55 18.23 38.78
C ASN A 242 47.17 18.18 37.31
N HIS A 243 47.93 18.89 36.48
CA HIS A 243 47.81 18.94 35.03
C HIS A 243 49.21 18.84 34.41
N PRO A 244 49.37 18.15 33.23
CA PRO A 244 50.67 18.07 32.57
C PRO A 244 51.20 19.47 32.19
N ALA A 245 52.43 19.79 32.62
CA ALA A 245 53.00 21.12 32.44
C ALA A 245 53.18 21.54 30.97
N SER A 246 53.30 20.57 30.07
CA SER A 246 53.42 20.84 28.61
C SER A 246 52.08 21.20 27.92
N SER A 247 50.97 21.06 28.64
CA SER A 247 49.62 21.24 28.06
C SER A 247 49.01 22.61 28.30
N TYR A 248 49.70 23.49 29.00
CA TYR A 248 49.23 24.85 29.29
C TYR A 248 50.39 25.83 29.50
N THR A 249 50.08 27.15 29.37
CA THR A 249 50.95 28.24 29.74
C THR A 249 50.19 29.23 30.64
N LEU A 250 50.93 29.95 31.49
CA LEU A 250 50.41 31.11 32.22
C LEU A 250 51.08 32.35 31.64
N GLU A 251 50.34 33.10 30.85
CA GLU A 251 50.81 34.30 30.14
C GLU A 251 50.39 35.55 30.91
N LYS A 252 51.26 36.59 30.90
CA LYS A 252 50.94 37.90 31.47
C LYS A 252 50.53 38.87 30.37
N ASP A 253 49.43 39.58 30.58
CA ASP A 253 49.03 40.69 29.76
C ASP A 253 49.87 41.98 30.04
N ALA A 254 49.51 43.08 29.34
CA ALA A 254 50.18 44.35 29.51
C ALA A 254 50.06 44.93 30.92
N ASP A 255 49.01 44.60 31.69
CA ASP A 255 48.74 44.97 33.06
C ASP A 255 49.43 44.04 34.06
N LYS A 256 50.24 43.11 33.59
CA LYS A 256 50.91 42.06 34.36
C LYS A 256 49.94 41.04 35.04
N LYS A 257 48.69 40.93 34.51
CA LYS A 257 47.72 39.98 34.97
C LYS A 257 47.86 38.68 34.19
N TYR A 258 47.66 37.55 34.88
CA TYR A 258 47.76 36.22 34.26
C TYR A 258 46.51 35.84 33.49
N THR A 259 46.74 35.19 32.36
CA THR A 259 45.77 34.40 31.62
C THR A 259 46.27 32.96 31.52
N LEU A 260 45.46 32.03 31.83
CA LEU A 260 45.72 30.61 31.56
C LEU A 260 45.41 30.35 30.07
N GLN A 261 46.39 29.78 29.35
CA GLN A 261 46.20 29.27 27.98
C GLN A 261 46.40 27.76 28.02
N ILE A 262 45.38 27.00 27.60
CA ILE A 262 45.40 25.53 27.47
C ILE A 262 45.76 25.23 26.02
N THR A 263 46.99 24.75 25.79
CA THR A 263 47.53 24.49 24.45
C THR A 263 47.12 23.09 23.94
N ASP A 264 46.94 22.13 24.83
CA ASP A 264 46.47 20.81 24.54
C ASP A 264 45.38 20.39 25.55
N PRO A 265 44.10 20.63 25.26
CA PRO A 265 42.99 20.28 26.17
C PRO A 265 42.92 18.81 26.51
N ALA A 266 43.21 17.88 25.57
CA ALA A 266 43.14 16.46 25.80
C ALA A 266 44.16 16.02 26.83
N SER A 267 45.39 16.48 26.70
CA SER A 267 46.45 16.21 27.69
C SER A 267 46.18 16.94 28.99
N PHE A 268 45.74 18.21 28.94
CA PHE A 268 45.50 19.02 30.17
C PHE A 268 44.48 18.34 31.11
N TRP A 269 43.37 17.86 30.56
CA TRP A 269 42.29 17.22 31.32
C TRP A 269 42.46 15.71 31.51
N SER A 270 43.59 15.14 31.12
CA SER A 270 43.82 13.67 31.21
C SER A 270 43.96 13.15 32.64
N ILE A 271 44.54 13.94 33.54
CA ILE A 271 44.80 13.54 34.95
C ILE A 271 43.68 13.99 35.88
N SER A 272 43.17 15.23 35.69
CA SER A 272 42.14 15.79 36.56
C SER A 272 41.04 16.47 35.73
N ARG A 273 39.77 16.22 36.07
CA ARG A 273 38.62 16.95 35.54
C ARG A 273 38.31 18.22 36.33
N TYR A 274 39.08 18.54 37.34
CA TYR A 274 38.95 19.71 38.17
C TYR A 274 40.19 20.60 38.00
N LEU A 275 39.95 21.87 37.74
CA LEU A 275 40.99 22.88 37.69
C LEU A 275 40.81 23.91 38.82
N VAL A 276 41.72 23.97 39.72
CA VAL A 276 41.72 24.93 40.83
C VAL A 276 42.93 25.85 40.69
N ILE A 277 42.67 27.15 40.57
CA ILE A 277 43.72 28.18 40.44
C ILE A 277 43.64 29.13 41.63
N GLN A 278 44.71 29.18 42.39
CA GLN A 278 44.87 30.21 43.44
C GLN A 278 45.39 31.48 42.83
N VAL A 279 44.72 32.59 43.07
CA VAL A 279 45.11 33.98 42.73
C VAL A 279 45.32 34.77 44.00
N LYS A 280 45.91 35.98 43.86
CA LYS A 280 46.08 36.94 44.95
C LYS A 280 45.24 38.17 44.71
#